data_6655c0a3a5ef0fd769b2d37250f90fa9
#
_entry.id   6655c0a3a5ef0fd769b2d37250f90fa9
#
_cell.length_a   1.000
_cell.length_b   1.000
_cell.length_c   1.000
_cell.angle_alpha   90.00
_cell.angle_beta   90.00
_cell.angle_gamma   90.00
#
_symmetry.space_group_name_H-M   'P 1'
#
loop_
_entity.id
_entity.type
_entity.pdbx_description
1 polymer ?
#
loop_
_entity_poly.entity_id
_entity_poly.type
_entity_poly.pdbx_seq_one_letter_code
_entity_poly.pdbx_strand_id
1 'polypeptide(L)'
;MHLIVTRTFPPEVGGMQNLMYGLAKSLSENVMIKVFADQYPNQDNFDKELSFSIERVSGPKIFKKYRKANLVNTYLENNKKVKAIISDHWKSLENIKTEVKKICLIHSKEINHKKGSFINKRLVKILNNCHTVVANSNFTKN
;
A
#
# COMPACT_ATOMS: atom_id res chain seq x y z
N MET A 1 3.62 -9.91 -12.09
CA MET A 1 2.74 -8.79 -11.74
C MET A 1 2.87 -8.49 -10.26
N HIS A 2 2.91 -7.20 -9.86
CA HIS A 2 2.89 -6.77 -8.46
C HIS A 2 1.76 -5.78 -8.22
N LEU A 3 1.23 -5.77 -6.99
CA LEU A 3 0.26 -4.79 -6.54
C LEU A 3 0.94 -3.78 -5.62
N ILE A 4 0.53 -2.52 -5.73
CA ILE A 4 0.87 -1.47 -4.78
C ILE A 4 -0.43 -1.04 -4.10
N VAL A 5 -0.48 -1.14 -2.77
CA VAL A 5 -1.64 -0.77 -1.98
C VAL A 5 -1.26 0.36 -1.05
N THR A 6 -1.72 1.54 -1.36
CA THR A 6 -1.36 2.77 -0.65
C THR A 6 -2.58 3.61 -0.27
N ARG A 7 -2.43 4.46 0.72
CA ARG A 7 -3.46 5.45 1.07
C ARG A 7 -3.28 6.72 0.27
N THR A 8 -2.03 7.09 0.03
CA THR A 8 -1.67 8.37 -0.57
C THR A 8 -0.91 8.16 -1.88
N PHE A 9 -1.37 8.83 -2.93
CA PHE A 9 -0.77 8.74 -4.26
C PHE A 9 -0.99 10.06 -5.00
N PRO A 10 -0.10 10.49 -5.92
CA PRO A 10 -0.37 11.69 -6.71
C PRO A 10 -1.74 11.64 -7.41
N PRO A 11 -2.35 12.78 -7.70
CA PRO A 11 -1.80 14.15 -7.67
C PRO A 11 -1.71 14.81 -6.30
N GLU A 12 -2.07 14.11 -5.22
CA GLU A 12 -1.78 14.59 -3.87
C GLU A 12 -0.28 14.81 -3.70
N VAL A 13 0.12 15.99 -3.18
CA VAL A 13 1.54 16.38 -3.06
C VAL A 13 2.09 15.96 -1.71
N GLY A 14 3.23 15.28 -1.70
CA GLY A 14 3.93 14.89 -0.48
C GLY A 14 5.05 13.88 -0.73
N GLY A 15 5.91 13.70 0.26
CA GLY A 15 7.06 12.80 0.15
C GLY A 15 6.68 11.34 -0.06
N MET A 16 5.64 10.87 0.63
CA MET A 16 5.15 9.49 0.47
C MET A 16 4.50 9.25 -0.89
N GLN A 17 3.70 10.22 -1.35
CA GLN A 17 3.07 10.19 -2.66
C GLN A 17 4.11 10.07 -3.76
N ASN A 18 5.15 10.91 -3.70
CA ASN A 18 6.25 10.88 -4.65
C ASN A 18 7.06 9.57 -4.58
N LEU A 19 7.30 9.06 -3.37
CA LEU A 19 7.98 7.78 -3.19
C LEU A 19 7.19 6.63 -3.81
N MET A 20 5.90 6.54 -3.53
CA MET A 20 5.07 5.45 -4.04
C MET A 20 4.87 5.53 -5.55
N TYR A 21 4.77 6.74 -6.09
CA TYR A 21 4.73 6.97 -7.53
C TYR A 21 6.05 6.58 -8.20
N GLY A 22 7.20 7.05 -7.67
CA GLY A 22 8.52 6.71 -8.18
C GLY A 22 8.77 5.20 -8.18
N LEU A 23 8.37 4.52 -7.09
CA LEU A 23 8.44 3.07 -6.97
C LEU A 23 7.56 2.37 -8.02
N ALA A 24 6.30 2.80 -8.17
CA ALA A 24 5.39 2.24 -9.16
C ALA A 24 5.92 2.42 -10.58
N LYS A 25 6.41 3.61 -10.90
CA LYS A 25 6.98 3.94 -12.21
C LYS A 25 8.21 3.09 -12.52
N SER A 26 9.18 3.04 -11.61
CA SER A 26 10.40 2.27 -11.80
C SER A 26 10.13 0.77 -11.94
N LEU A 27 9.25 0.21 -11.11
CA LEU A 27 8.88 -1.20 -11.22
C LEU A 27 8.11 -1.51 -12.51
N SER A 28 7.30 -0.56 -13.00
CA SER A 28 6.50 -0.76 -14.21
C SER A 28 7.33 -0.92 -15.49
N GLU A 29 8.59 -0.51 -15.46
CA GLU A 29 9.52 -0.72 -16.57
C GLU A 29 9.86 -2.21 -16.81
N ASN A 30 9.76 -3.02 -15.76
CA ASN A 30 10.16 -4.44 -15.81
C ASN A 30 9.04 -5.43 -15.52
N VAL A 31 7.99 -4.99 -14.81
CA VAL A 31 6.89 -5.86 -14.39
C VAL A 31 5.55 -5.14 -14.47
N MET A 32 4.49 -5.88 -14.71
CA MET A 32 3.13 -5.31 -14.64
C MET A 32 2.83 -4.83 -13.22
N ILE A 33 2.41 -3.59 -13.09
CA ILE A 33 2.01 -2.95 -11.82
C ILE A 33 0.52 -2.60 -11.88
N LYS A 34 -0.19 -2.86 -10.78
CA LYS A 34 -1.50 -2.28 -10.50
C LYS A 34 -1.47 -1.61 -9.13
N VAL A 35 -1.90 -0.36 -9.09
CA VAL A 35 -1.99 0.45 -7.88
C VAL A 35 -3.42 0.48 -7.38
N PHE A 36 -3.61 0.32 -6.07
CA PHE A 36 -4.86 0.61 -5.35
C PHE A 36 -4.58 1.77 -4.40
N ALA A 37 -5.21 2.91 -4.65
CA ALA A 37 -5.00 4.13 -3.88
C ALA A 37 -6.33 4.77 -3.47
N ASP A 38 -6.30 5.65 -2.47
CA ASP A 38 -7.48 6.44 -2.13
C ASP A 38 -7.76 7.47 -3.23
N GLN A 39 -9.04 7.78 -3.41
CA GLN A 39 -9.47 8.84 -4.32
C GLN A 39 -8.96 10.19 -3.82
N TYR A 40 -8.53 11.02 -4.76
CA TYR A 40 -8.08 12.39 -4.56
C TYR A 40 -8.71 13.34 -5.59
N PRO A 41 -9.02 14.60 -5.26
CA PRO A 41 -9.55 15.56 -6.23
C PRO A 41 -8.65 15.69 -7.47
N ASN A 42 -9.28 15.85 -8.65
CA ASN A 42 -8.60 16.05 -9.94
C ASN A 42 -7.63 14.92 -10.36
N GLN A 43 -7.81 13.72 -9.83
CA GLN A 43 -6.96 12.55 -10.13
C GLN A 43 -7.06 12.08 -11.59
N ASP A 44 -8.20 12.27 -12.25
CA ASP A 44 -8.50 11.64 -13.54
C ASP A 44 -7.51 12.03 -14.65
N ASN A 45 -7.05 13.27 -14.66
CA ASN A 45 -6.06 13.73 -15.63
C ASN A 45 -4.70 13.10 -15.37
N PHE A 46 -4.31 13.04 -14.10
CA PHE A 46 -3.07 12.38 -13.69
C PHE A 46 -3.09 10.88 -13.99
N ASP A 47 -4.18 10.20 -13.67
CA ASP A 47 -4.31 8.75 -13.84
C ASP A 47 -4.27 8.32 -15.31
N LYS A 48 -4.73 9.17 -16.26
CA LYS A 48 -4.66 8.92 -17.71
C LYS A 48 -3.23 8.91 -18.27
N GLU A 49 -2.30 9.59 -17.60
CA GLU A 49 -0.90 9.70 -18.04
C GLU A 49 -0.02 8.56 -17.49
N LEU A 50 -0.57 7.68 -16.65
CA LEU A 50 0.20 6.60 -16.04
C LEU A 50 0.51 5.48 -17.04
N SER A 51 1.72 4.95 -16.97
CA SER A 51 2.15 3.76 -17.71
C SER A 51 1.69 2.43 -17.10
N PHE A 52 1.01 2.48 -15.95
CA PHE A 52 0.49 1.33 -15.21
C PHE A 52 -0.97 1.57 -14.78
N SER A 53 -1.66 0.49 -14.42
CA SER A 53 -3.07 0.62 -14.03
C SER A 53 -3.22 1.08 -12.59
N ILE A 54 -4.19 1.95 -12.35
CA ILE A 54 -4.56 2.41 -11.01
C ILE A 54 -6.06 2.26 -10.78
N GLU A 55 -6.44 1.91 -9.57
CA GLU A 55 -7.82 1.85 -9.11
C GLU A 55 -7.96 2.71 -7.86
N ARG A 56 -8.85 3.70 -7.93
CA ARG A 56 -9.09 4.66 -6.86
C ARG A 56 -10.30 4.26 -6.02
N VAL A 57 -10.11 4.31 -4.70
CA VAL A 57 -11.13 3.94 -3.74
C VAL A 57 -11.77 5.17 -3.15
N SER A 58 -13.06 5.35 -3.41
CA SER A 58 -13.89 6.43 -2.89
C SER A 58 -14.60 6.07 -1.60
N GLY A 59 -15.25 7.06 -0.98
CA GLY A 59 -16.15 6.88 0.14
C GLY A 59 -15.63 7.42 1.47
N PRO A 60 -16.41 7.26 2.57
CA PRO A 60 -16.06 7.78 3.88
C PRO A 60 -14.74 7.22 4.41
N LYS A 61 -13.95 8.05 5.05
CA LYS A 61 -12.59 7.76 5.56
C LYS A 61 -12.53 6.47 6.39
N ILE A 62 -13.57 6.26 7.21
CA ILE A 62 -13.67 5.11 8.13
C ILE A 62 -13.74 3.78 7.36
N PHE A 63 -14.41 3.76 6.21
CA PHE A 63 -14.65 2.55 5.43
C PHE A 63 -13.65 2.33 4.29
N LYS A 64 -12.88 3.36 3.90
CA LYS A 64 -11.96 3.27 2.76
C LYS A 64 -10.99 2.10 2.86
N LYS A 65 -10.41 1.86 4.03
CA LYS A 65 -9.46 0.74 4.20
C LYS A 65 -10.10 -0.63 3.95
N TYR A 66 -11.34 -0.82 4.40
CA TYR A 66 -12.07 -2.08 4.20
C TYR A 66 -12.47 -2.26 2.74
N ARG A 67 -12.97 -1.18 2.11
CA ARG A 67 -13.33 -1.21 0.69
C ARG A 67 -12.12 -1.51 -0.19
N LYS A 68 -10.98 -0.87 0.09
CA LYS A 68 -9.72 -1.12 -0.60
C LYS A 68 -9.27 -2.57 -0.43
N ALA A 69 -9.28 -3.08 0.80
CA ALA A 69 -8.93 -4.47 1.06
C ALA A 69 -9.83 -5.44 0.33
N ASN A 70 -11.14 -5.19 0.27
CA ASN A 70 -12.08 -6.01 -0.48
C ASN A 70 -11.78 -6.01 -1.97
N LEU A 71 -11.51 -4.83 -2.57
CA LEU A 71 -11.13 -4.74 -3.98
C LEU A 71 -9.84 -5.52 -4.28
N VAL A 72 -8.84 -5.38 -3.41
CA VAL A 72 -7.58 -6.12 -3.53
C VAL A 72 -7.81 -7.62 -3.39
N ASN A 73 -8.58 -8.06 -2.42
CA ASN A 73 -8.90 -9.48 -2.23
C ASN A 73 -9.62 -10.06 -3.45
N THR A 74 -10.68 -9.40 -3.94
CA THR A 74 -11.38 -9.81 -5.16
C THR A 74 -10.45 -9.84 -6.36
N TYR A 75 -9.56 -8.86 -6.49
CA TYR A 75 -8.57 -8.84 -7.56
C TYR A 75 -7.62 -10.04 -7.49
N LEU A 76 -7.15 -10.40 -6.29
CA LEU A 76 -6.25 -11.54 -6.06
C LEU A 76 -6.93 -12.88 -6.33
N GLU A 77 -8.21 -13.02 -6.05
CA GLU A 77 -9.00 -14.22 -6.36
C GLU A 77 -9.03 -14.50 -7.88
N ASN A 78 -9.15 -13.43 -8.67
CA ASN A 78 -9.27 -13.49 -10.12
C ASN A 78 -7.92 -13.41 -10.86
N ASN A 79 -6.81 -13.07 -10.18
CA ASN A 79 -5.50 -12.83 -10.79
C ASN A 79 -4.38 -13.59 -10.08
N LYS A 80 -4.24 -14.86 -10.37
CA LYS A 80 -3.22 -15.76 -9.77
C LYS A 80 -1.78 -15.43 -10.18
N LYS A 81 -1.57 -14.49 -11.11
CA LYS A 81 -0.25 -14.02 -11.56
C LYS A 81 0.41 -13.01 -10.64
N VAL A 82 -0.29 -12.54 -9.60
CA VAL A 82 0.26 -11.60 -8.61
C VAL A 82 1.29 -12.32 -7.76
N LYS A 83 2.52 -11.76 -7.70
CA LYS A 83 3.65 -12.34 -6.96
C LYS A 83 3.99 -11.60 -5.67
N ALA A 84 3.67 -10.31 -5.60
CA ALA A 84 3.93 -9.50 -4.40
C ALA A 84 2.92 -8.35 -4.28
N ILE A 85 2.70 -7.94 -3.03
CA ILE A 85 1.96 -6.76 -2.63
C ILE A 85 2.90 -5.85 -1.88
N ILE A 86 3.02 -4.61 -2.30
CA ILE A 86 3.86 -3.58 -1.68
C ILE A 86 2.94 -2.52 -1.08
N SER A 87 3.20 -2.11 0.15
CA SER A 87 2.42 -1.06 0.81
C SER A 87 3.31 -0.10 1.57
N ASP A 88 2.92 1.17 1.58
CA ASP A 88 3.52 2.26 2.32
C ASP A 88 3.07 2.32 3.78
N HIS A 89 2.09 1.48 4.17
CA HIS A 89 1.51 1.55 5.51
C HIS A 89 0.93 0.19 5.93
N TRP A 90 1.28 -0.25 7.13
CA TRP A 90 0.84 -1.53 7.68
C TRP A 90 -0.69 -1.69 7.73
N LYS A 91 -1.45 -0.59 8.00
CA LYS A 91 -2.93 -0.64 8.00
C LYS A 91 -3.54 -0.95 6.63
N SER A 92 -2.83 -0.66 5.56
CA SER A 92 -3.28 -0.99 4.21
C SER A 92 -3.23 -2.50 3.92
N LEU A 93 -2.40 -3.24 4.67
CA LEU A 93 -2.28 -4.70 4.57
C LEU A 93 -3.19 -5.46 5.53
N GLU A 94 -3.78 -4.78 6.53
CA GLU A 94 -4.45 -5.41 7.67
C GLU A 94 -5.57 -6.39 7.28
N ASN A 95 -6.34 -6.07 6.26
CA ASN A 95 -7.51 -6.87 5.84
C ASN A 95 -7.28 -7.59 4.51
N ILE A 96 -6.05 -7.65 4.03
CA ILE A 96 -5.71 -8.39 2.81
C ILE A 96 -5.39 -9.84 3.18
N LYS A 97 -6.27 -10.74 2.75
CA LYS A 97 -6.20 -12.17 3.04
C LYS A 97 -5.57 -12.90 1.85
N THR A 98 -4.28 -13.20 1.94
CA THR A 98 -3.56 -13.87 0.86
C THR A 98 -2.22 -14.42 1.33
N GLU A 99 -1.76 -15.49 0.68
CA GLU A 99 -0.42 -16.06 0.81
C GLU A 99 0.61 -15.37 -0.11
N VAL A 100 0.16 -14.44 -0.95
CA VAL A 100 1.07 -13.65 -1.80
C VAL A 100 2.03 -12.84 -0.93
N LYS A 101 3.30 -12.75 -1.34
CA LYS A 101 4.34 -12.04 -0.61
C LYS A 101 3.93 -10.60 -0.31
N LYS A 102 3.98 -10.21 0.97
CA LYS A 102 3.69 -8.85 1.43
C LYS A 102 4.97 -8.14 1.79
N ILE A 103 5.17 -6.95 1.24
CA ILE A 103 6.29 -6.05 1.52
C ILE A 103 5.70 -4.78 2.11
N CYS A 104 6.10 -4.43 3.34
CA CYS A 104 5.61 -3.24 4.01
C CYS A 104 6.75 -2.23 4.20
N LEU A 105 6.58 -1.04 3.66
CA LEU A 105 7.45 0.10 3.98
C LEU A 105 6.94 0.73 5.27
N ILE A 106 7.83 0.97 6.22
CA ILE A 106 7.51 1.55 7.51
C ILE A 106 8.23 2.87 7.74
N HIS A 107 7.52 3.80 8.39
CA HIS A 107 8.03 5.11 8.77
C HIS A 107 7.93 5.30 10.28
N SER A 108 8.88 6.03 10.87
CA SER A 108 9.01 6.17 12.32
C SER A 108 7.74 6.60 13.04
N LYS A 109 6.99 7.56 12.48
CA LYS A 109 5.73 8.06 13.09
C LYS A 109 4.61 7.01 13.15
N GLU A 110 4.65 6.04 12.24
CA GLU A 110 3.57 5.05 12.09
C GLU A 110 3.77 3.83 12.98
N ILE A 111 4.97 3.59 13.43
CA ILE A 111 5.34 2.46 14.28
C ILE A 111 5.60 2.85 15.74
N ASN A 112 5.74 4.14 16.02
CA ASN A 112 6.04 4.65 17.36
C ASN A 112 4.78 4.67 18.25
N HIS A 113 4.29 3.50 18.59
CA HIS A 113 3.17 3.30 19.50
C HIS A 113 3.65 2.74 20.83
N LYS A 114 2.97 3.15 21.93
CA LYS A 114 3.27 2.61 23.26
C LYS A 114 3.27 1.08 23.24
N LYS A 115 4.38 0.47 23.65
CA LYS A 115 4.54 -0.98 23.71
C LYS A 115 3.38 -1.64 24.49
N GLY A 116 2.81 -2.68 23.91
CA GLY A 116 1.67 -3.40 24.50
C GLY A 116 0.29 -2.76 24.32
N SER A 117 0.21 -1.54 23.73
CA SER A 117 -1.07 -0.94 23.39
C SER A 117 -1.81 -1.76 22.32
N PHE A 118 -3.12 -1.59 22.20
CA PHE A 118 -3.94 -2.27 21.21
C PHE A 118 -3.42 -2.04 19.77
N ILE A 119 -3.01 -0.80 19.46
CA ILE A 119 -2.46 -0.46 18.14
C ILE A 119 -1.11 -1.14 17.94
N ASN A 120 -0.25 -1.17 18.96
CA ASN A 120 1.06 -1.84 18.88
C ASN A 120 0.88 -3.35 18.64
N LYS A 121 -0.03 -4.01 19.34
CA LYS A 121 -0.32 -5.43 19.12
C LYS A 121 -0.79 -5.73 17.69
N ARG A 122 -1.66 -4.87 17.13
CA ARG A 122 -2.12 -4.98 15.73
C ARG A 122 -0.98 -4.78 14.75
N LEU A 123 -0.16 -3.74 14.96
CA LEU A 123 1.02 -3.45 14.15
C LEU A 123 1.95 -4.66 14.10
N VAL A 124 2.35 -5.18 15.26
CA VAL A 124 3.26 -6.34 15.37
C VAL A 124 2.68 -7.56 14.65
N LYS A 125 1.40 -7.84 14.84
CA LYS A 125 0.72 -8.95 14.15
C LYS A 125 0.81 -8.82 12.63
N ILE A 126 0.60 -7.63 12.09
CA ILE A 126 0.60 -7.40 10.63
C ILE A 126 2.02 -7.46 10.09
N LEU A 127 2.99 -6.83 10.76
CA LEU A 127 4.37 -6.86 10.32
C LEU A 127 4.97 -8.28 10.37
N ASN A 128 4.61 -9.09 11.36
CA ASN A 128 5.02 -10.50 11.41
C ASN A 128 4.43 -11.35 10.28
N ASN A 129 3.32 -10.93 9.69
CA ASN A 129 2.73 -11.57 8.51
C ASN A 129 3.27 -11.02 7.18
N CYS A 130 4.20 -10.06 7.22
CA CYS A 130 4.89 -9.57 6.04
C CYS A 130 6.13 -10.43 5.77
N HIS A 131 6.40 -10.69 4.50
CA HIS A 131 7.62 -11.39 4.07
C HIS A 131 8.84 -10.49 4.20
N THR A 132 8.64 -9.18 4.02
CA THR A 132 9.70 -8.18 4.12
C THR A 132 9.12 -6.90 4.72
N VAL A 133 9.86 -6.33 5.67
CA VAL A 133 9.59 -5.01 6.23
C VAL A 133 10.78 -4.11 5.87
N VAL A 134 10.51 -3.02 5.20
CA VAL A 134 11.52 -2.05 4.75
C VAL A 134 11.42 -0.78 5.57
N ALA A 135 12.45 -0.48 6.34
CA ALA A 135 12.55 0.78 7.07
C ALA A 135 13.17 1.87 6.17
N ASN A 136 12.58 3.05 6.15
CA ASN A 136 13.05 4.17 5.35
C ASN A 136 14.28 4.88 5.94
N SER A 137 14.66 4.56 7.16
CA SER A 137 15.85 5.12 7.83
C SER A 137 16.37 4.18 8.91
N ASN A 138 17.63 4.37 9.31
CA ASN A 138 18.22 3.64 10.43
C ASN A 138 17.50 3.89 11.76
N PHE A 139 16.96 5.08 11.96
CA PHE A 139 16.13 5.42 13.12
C PHE A 139 14.84 4.59 13.19
N THR A 140 14.23 4.32 12.04
CA THR A 140 13.01 3.50 11.96
C THR A 140 13.30 2.01 12.15
N LYS A 141 14.52 1.57 11.82
CA LYS A 141 14.94 0.17 11.90
C LYS A 141 15.19 -0.28 13.36
N ASN A 142 15.68 0.60 14.21
CA ASN A 142 16.01 0.35 15.62
C ASN A 142 14.78 0.56 16.53
#